data_94e02a073793c7c0fde71499d24f11b4
#
_entry.id   94e02a073793c7c0fde71499d24f11b4
#
_cell.length_a   1.000
_cell.length_b   1.000
_cell.length_c   1.000
_cell.angle_alpha   90.00
_cell.angle_beta   90.00
_cell.angle_gamma   90.00
#
_symmetry.space_group_name_H-M   'P 1'
#
loop_
_entity.id
_entity.type
_entity.pdbx_description
1 polymer ?
#
loop_
_entity_poly.entity_id
_entity_poly.type
_entity_poly.pdbx_seq_one_letter_code
_entity_poly.pdbx_strand_id
1 'polypeptide(L)'
;MTVIPSVAQQPKPRAIDVFDAALAKFEADRVALRQWQYHQTLTTHQFNNSGDVVAKGTWKSIVRPGDPRPLEYTSKSMEGQLSFFKAEAEESPAPAQPSRRRQQLDSEEKNQAESAIEAVRKYNLRDRYIWKRLPDETISGETAYVVSFAPKRKQNTNSREERFFALLAGRLWVSRSDFSVLKAEAALQAPSQLFWIIARVTTFQLKYQLQPAGSSPRLLRASKATAKTVVTFPFSTVRQQHWLTADTFEPRTARGSDPKAPAPAKQPLRDR
;
A
#
# COMPACT_ATOMS: atom_id res chain seq x y z
N MET A 1 -7.70 -52.10 25.55
CA MET A 1 -8.19 -51.32 24.42
C MET A 1 -8.32 -49.87 24.86
N THR A 2 -7.38 -49.01 24.44
CA THR A 2 -7.42 -47.56 24.83
C THR A 2 -8.17 -46.85 23.72
N VAL A 3 -9.37 -46.31 24.05
CA VAL A 3 -10.17 -45.51 23.13
C VAL A 3 -9.51 -44.12 23.07
N ILE A 4 -8.89 -43.79 21.95
CA ILE A 4 -8.36 -42.47 21.67
C ILE A 4 -9.58 -41.55 21.40
N PRO A 5 -9.80 -40.47 22.20
CA PRO A 5 -10.91 -39.55 21.95
C PRO A 5 -10.74 -38.89 20.60
N SER A 6 -11.73 -39.01 19.75
CA SER A 6 -11.81 -38.31 18.47
C SER A 6 -11.78 -36.79 18.75
N VAL A 7 -10.70 -36.13 18.35
CA VAL A 7 -10.63 -34.67 18.42
C VAL A 7 -11.68 -34.12 17.45
N ALA A 8 -12.76 -33.58 18.02
CA ALA A 8 -13.81 -32.92 17.25
C ALA A 8 -13.16 -31.85 16.35
N GLN A 9 -13.23 -32.01 15.04
CA GLN A 9 -12.73 -31.04 14.08
C GLN A 9 -13.51 -29.73 14.28
N GLN A 10 -12.82 -28.70 14.75
CA GLN A 10 -13.42 -27.37 14.85
C GLN A 10 -13.97 -26.96 13.46
N PRO A 11 -15.21 -26.40 13.42
CA PRO A 11 -15.80 -26.00 12.15
C PRO A 11 -14.89 -24.97 11.46
N LYS A 12 -14.64 -25.18 10.18
CA LYS A 12 -13.80 -24.26 9.39
C LYS A 12 -14.44 -22.87 9.35
N PRO A 13 -13.70 -21.78 9.63
CA PRO A 13 -14.25 -20.43 9.61
C PRO A 13 -14.79 -20.07 8.23
N ARG A 14 -15.86 -19.30 8.18
CA ARG A 14 -16.41 -18.77 6.91
C ARG A 14 -15.41 -17.79 6.28
N ALA A 15 -15.48 -17.62 4.97
CA ALA A 15 -14.59 -16.70 4.25
C ALA A 15 -14.64 -15.26 4.79
N ILE A 16 -15.85 -14.79 5.15
CA ILE A 16 -16.05 -13.44 5.69
C ILE A 16 -15.43 -13.28 7.08
N ASP A 17 -15.49 -14.31 7.92
CA ASP A 17 -14.89 -14.27 9.26
C ASP A 17 -13.36 -14.22 9.18
N VAL A 18 -12.77 -14.93 8.22
CA VAL A 18 -11.32 -14.86 7.94
C VAL A 18 -10.92 -13.47 7.44
N PHE A 19 -11.71 -12.85 6.57
CA PHE A 19 -11.47 -11.50 6.11
C PHE A 19 -11.56 -10.47 7.25
N ASP A 20 -12.60 -10.55 8.07
CA ASP A 20 -12.78 -9.64 9.21
C ASP A 20 -11.62 -9.76 10.22
N ALA A 21 -11.18 -10.98 10.50
CA ALA A 21 -10.03 -11.22 11.38
C ALA A 21 -8.72 -10.70 10.78
N ALA A 22 -8.50 -10.88 9.46
CA ALA A 22 -7.34 -10.34 8.77
C ALA A 22 -7.33 -8.81 8.75
N LEU A 23 -8.48 -8.17 8.57
CA LEU A 23 -8.61 -6.72 8.64
C LEU A 23 -8.28 -6.18 10.04
N ALA A 24 -8.84 -6.80 11.08
CA ALA A 24 -8.55 -6.43 12.47
C ALA A 24 -7.06 -6.61 12.81
N LYS A 25 -6.45 -7.71 12.35
CA LYS A 25 -4.99 -7.93 12.50
C LYS A 25 -4.17 -6.87 11.80
N PHE A 26 -4.52 -6.52 10.56
CA PHE A 26 -3.82 -5.47 9.81
C PHE A 26 -3.91 -4.10 10.49
N GLU A 27 -5.06 -3.76 11.08
CA GLU A 27 -5.22 -2.54 11.87
C GLU A 27 -4.33 -2.54 13.13
N ALA A 28 -4.30 -3.65 13.86
CA ALA A 28 -3.46 -3.82 15.04
C ALA A 28 -1.96 -3.70 14.69
N ASP A 29 -1.55 -4.33 13.58
CA ASP A 29 -0.18 -4.28 13.09
C ASP A 29 0.24 -2.85 12.70
N ARG A 30 -0.64 -2.07 12.08
CA ARG A 30 -0.39 -0.65 11.80
C ARG A 30 -0.12 0.17 13.06
N VAL A 31 -0.88 -0.07 14.12
CA VAL A 31 -0.66 0.60 15.41
C VAL A 31 0.69 0.22 16.00
N ALA A 32 1.02 -1.07 15.98
CA ALA A 32 2.30 -1.57 16.49
C ALA A 32 3.50 -1.07 15.66
N LEU A 33 3.35 -0.92 14.35
CA LEU A 33 4.38 -0.37 13.46
C LEU A 33 4.75 1.09 13.76
N ARG A 34 3.95 1.85 14.50
CA ARG A 34 4.30 3.23 14.90
C ARG A 34 5.54 3.34 15.75
N GLN A 35 5.96 2.25 16.38
CA GLN A 35 7.20 2.17 17.17
C GLN A 35 8.43 1.85 16.32
N TRP A 36 8.25 1.65 15.01
CA TRP A 36 9.27 1.22 14.08
C TRP A 36 9.39 2.21 12.92
N GLN A 37 10.56 2.23 12.31
CA GLN A 37 10.79 2.78 10.97
C GLN A 37 11.29 1.66 10.08
N TYR A 38 11.09 1.80 8.77
CA TYR A 38 11.55 0.82 7.80
C TYR A 38 11.94 1.47 6.48
N HIS A 39 12.78 0.77 5.72
CA HIS A 39 13.17 1.21 4.39
C HIS A 39 12.15 0.75 3.36
N GLN A 40 11.84 1.63 2.43
CA GLN A 40 10.96 1.36 1.31
C GLN A 40 11.67 1.71 0.02
N THR A 41 11.57 0.82 -0.97
CA THR A 41 12.03 1.09 -2.34
C THR A 41 10.86 0.91 -3.30
N LEU A 42 10.53 1.98 -4.03
CA LEU A 42 9.59 1.94 -5.14
C LEU A 42 10.36 2.04 -6.44
N THR A 43 10.18 1.07 -7.32
CA THR A 43 10.68 1.11 -8.70
C THR A 43 9.50 1.10 -9.67
N THR A 44 9.53 1.99 -10.66
CA THR A 44 8.52 2.08 -11.70
C THR A 44 9.17 2.01 -13.06
N HIS A 45 8.68 1.13 -13.93
CA HIS A 45 9.04 1.11 -15.34
C HIS A 45 7.82 1.47 -16.18
N GLN A 46 8.05 2.29 -17.20
CA GLN A 46 7.06 2.59 -18.24
C GLN A 46 7.49 1.93 -19.54
N PHE A 47 6.53 1.33 -20.22
CA PHE A 47 6.75 0.55 -21.42
C PHE A 47 6.07 1.20 -22.62
N ASN A 48 6.69 1.07 -23.79
CA ASN A 48 6.07 1.38 -25.07
C ASN A 48 5.09 0.27 -25.53
N ASN A 49 4.55 0.40 -26.74
CA ASN A 49 3.65 -0.60 -27.30
C ASN A 49 4.36 -1.92 -27.67
N SER A 50 5.65 -1.88 -27.94
CA SER A 50 6.47 -3.06 -28.23
C SER A 50 6.90 -3.83 -26.98
N GLY A 51 6.71 -3.24 -25.80
CA GLY A 51 7.11 -3.84 -24.51
C GLY A 51 8.50 -3.43 -24.03
N ASP A 52 9.15 -2.49 -24.71
CA ASP A 52 10.45 -1.98 -24.28
C ASP A 52 10.28 -0.93 -23.17
N VAL A 53 11.23 -0.87 -22.25
CA VAL A 53 11.27 0.14 -21.20
C VAL A 53 11.69 1.48 -21.79
N VAL A 54 10.81 2.48 -21.72
CA VAL A 54 11.06 3.84 -22.25
C VAL A 54 11.32 4.86 -21.14
N ALA A 55 10.94 4.55 -19.91
CA ALA A 55 11.29 5.35 -18.75
C ALA A 55 11.33 4.48 -17.50
N LYS A 56 12.15 4.89 -16.53
CA LYS A 56 12.33 4.16 -15.28
C LYS A 56 12.57 5.14 -14.15
N GLY A 57 12.01 4.87 -12.98
CA GLY A 57 12.24 5.64 -11.76
C GLY A 57 12.43 4.73 -10.57
N THR A 58 13.30 5.11 -9.65
CA THR A 58 13.52 4.44 -8.38
C THR A 58 13.56 5.48 -7.27
N TRP A 59 12.75 5.26 -6.24
CA TRP A 59 12.66 6.09 -5.04
C TRP A 59 12.98 5.21 -3.84
N LYS A 60 13.92 5.64 -3.03
CA LYS A 60 14.21 5.03 -1.73
C LYS A 60 13.76 6.00 -0.64
N SER A 61 13.15 5.46 0.38
CA SER A 61 12.62 6.27 1.48
C SER A 61 12.71 5.52 2.81
N ILE A 62 12.73 6.28 3.90
CA ILE A 62 12.47 5.79 5.24
C ILE A 62 11.02 6.10 5.56
N VAL A 63 10.28 5.09 5.97
CA VAL A 63 8.88 5.21 6.37
C VAL A 63 8.79 5.19 7.90
N ARG A 64 8.10 6.20 8.45
CA ARG A 64 7.82 6.31 9.89
C ARG A 64 6.30 6.34 10.11
N PRO A 65 5.66 5.18 10.29
CA PRO A 65 4.21 5.12 10.45
C PRO A 65 3.73 5.98 11.61
N GLY A 66 2.68 6.76 11.39
CA GLY A 66 2.09 7.63 12.40
C GLY A 66 2.68 9.03 12.51
N ASP A 67 3.74 9.35 11.81
CA ASP A 67 4.23 10.72 11.71
C ASP A 67 3.35 11.58 10.78
N PRO A 68 3.32 12.90 11.01
CA PRO A 68 2.64 13.83 10.09
C PRO A 68 3.20 13.76 8.65
N ARG A 69 4.48 13.45 8.51
CA ARG A 69 5.17 13.15 7.25
C ARG A 69 5.82 11.78 7.36
N PRO A 70 5.05 10.71 7.06
CA PRO A 70 5.53 9.36 7.31
C PRO A 70 6.61 8.92 6.33
N LEU A 71 6.77 9.58 5.19
CA LEU A 71 7.69 9.22 4.12
C LEU A 71 8.80 10.28 4.00
N GLU A 72 10.06 9.84 4.13
CA GLU A 72 11.25 10.66 3.93
C GLU A 72 12.08 10.06 2.81
N TYR A 73 12.16 10.73 1.67
CA TYR A 73 12.97 10.28 0.53
C TYR A 73 14.45 10.42 0.82
N THR A 74 15.19 9.31 0.69
CA THR A 74 16.65 9.26 0.85
C THR A 74 17.40 9.25 -0.47
N SER A 75 16.74 8.80 -1.54
CA SER A 75 17.32 8.76 -2.88
C SER A 75 16.21 8.74 -3.94
N LYS A 76 16.48 9.41 -5.06
CA LYS A 76 15.63 9.42 -6.24
C LYS A 76 16.49 9.31 -7.48
N SER A 77 16.17 8.40 -8.38
CA SER A 77 16.76 8.34 -9.71
C SER A 77 15.68 8.20 -10.77
N MET A 78 15.83 8.88 -11.90
CA MET A 78 14.92 8.80 -13.05
C MET A 78 15.69 8.76 -14.35
N GLU A 79 15.27 7.87 -15.25
CA GLU A 79 15.72 7.76 -16.63
C GLU A 79 14.49 7.89 -17.54
N GLY A 80 14.50 8.81 -18.50
CA GLY A 80 13.34 9.12 -19.32
C GLY A 80 12.25 9.89 -18.56
N GLN A 81 11.07 10.02 -19.16
CA GLN A 81 9.93 10.75 -18.59
C GLN A 81 8.80 9.77 -18.24
N LEU A 82 8.54 9.57 -16.95
CA LEU A 82 7.41 8.80 -16.48
C LEU A 82 6.13 9.61 -16.60
N SER A 83 5.12 9.06 -17.25
CA SER A 83 3.76 9.59 -17.21
C SER A 83 3.19 9.43 -15.82
N PHE A 84 2.41 10.38 -15.33
CA PHE A 84 1.84 10.48 -13.97
C PHE A 84 2.82 10.85 -12.84
N PHE A 85 4.12 10.66 -13.01
CA PHE A 85 5.12 11.22 -12.13
C PHE A 85 5.62 12.52 -12.77
N LYS A 86 5.02 13.66 -12.44
CA LYS A 86 5.65 14.93 -12.77
C LYS A 86 6.97 14.98 -12.01
N ALA A 87 8.08 15.11 -12.75
CA ALA A 87 9.31 15.56 -12.13
C ALA A 87 8.97 16.85 -11.39
N GLU A 88 9.11 16.86 -10.06
CA GLU A 88 9.23 18.12 -9.36
C GLU A 88 10.42 18.82 -10.01
N ALA A 89 10.12 19.83 -10.80
CA ALA A 89 11.12 20.68 -11.41
C ALA A 89 12.04 21.15 -10.28
N GLU A 90 13.34 21.11 -10.57
CA GLU A 90 14.46 21.57 -9.77
C GLU A 90 14.02 22.61 -8.74
N GLU A 91 14.20 22.29 -7.46
CA GLU A 91 14.01 23.24 -6.39
C GLU A 91 14.92 24.46 -6.62
N SER A 92 14.37 25.51 -7.20
CA SER A 92 14.94 26.83 -7.03
C SER A 92 14.86 27.20 -5.55
N PRO A 93 15.95 27.61 -4.92
CA PRO A 93 15.95 28.01 -3.53
C PRO A 93 15.31 29.40 -3.39
N ALA A 94 14.00 29.47 -3.31
CA ALA A 94 13.28 30.67 -2.93
C ALA A 94 12.22 30.34 -1.89
N PRO A 95 12.11 31.07 -0.79
CA PRO A 95 11.10 30.85 0.23
C PRO A 95 9.75 31.32 -0.30
N ALA A 96 9.06 30.48 -1.05
CA ALA A 96 7.71 30.75 -1.49
C ALA A 96 6.72 30.09 -0.53
N GLN A 97 5.70 30.87 -0.16
CA GLN A 97 4.54 30.41 0.60
C GLN A 97 4.01 29.09 0.01
N PRO A 98 3.62 28.09 0.84
CA PRO A 98 3.15 26.81 0.35
C PRO A 98 1.89 27.03 -0.49
N SER A 99 1.99 26.80 -1.80
CA SER A 99 0.85 26.91 -2.71
C SER A 99 -0.21 25.87 -2.30
N ARG A 100 -1.51 26.20 -2.45
CA ARG A 100 -2.64 25.28 -2.17
C ARG A 100 -2.47 23.91 -2.84
N ARG A 101 -1.74 23.85 -3.94
CA ARG A 101 -1.43 22.63 -4.71
C ARG A 101 -0.40 21.75 -4.00
N ARG A 102 0.57 22.33 -3.27
CA ARG A 102 1.56 21.58 -2.46
C ARG A 102 0.88 20.96 -1.24
N GLN A 103 -0.08 21.68 -0.63
CA GLN A 103 -0.89 21.11 0.47
C GLN A 103 -1.79 19.94 0.01
N GLN A 104 -2.26 19.94 -1.23
CA GLN A 104 -3.01 18.81 -1.79
C GLN A 104 -2.13 17.58 -2.05
N LEU A 105 -0.93 17.76 -2.59
CA LEU A 105 0.02 16.65 -2.80
C LEU A 105 0.50 16.05 -1.47
N ASP A 106 0.83 16.89 -0.49
CA ASP A 106 1.17 16.46 0.88
C ASP A 106 0.01 15.72 1.57
N SER A 107 -1.24 16.03 1.22
CA SER A 107 -2.43 15.31 1.73
C SER A 107 -2.67 13.98 1.01
N GLU A 108 -2.29 13.85 -0.25
CA GLU A 108 -2.40 12.61 -1.02
C GLU A 108 -1.33 11.59 -0.61
N GLU A 109 -0.10 12.02 -0.29
CA GLU A 109 0.96 11.16 0.24
C GLU A 109 0.68 10.69 1.68
N LYS A 110 0.04 11.49 2.51
CA LYS A 110 -0.41 11.09 3.86
C LYS A 110 -1.32 9.85 3.86
N ASN A 111 -1.94 9.54 2.75
CA ASN A 111 -3.11 8.65 2.70
C ASN A 111 -2.84 7.23 2.18
N GLN A 112 -1.63 6.86 1.71
CA GLN A 112 -1.51 5.57 1.01
C GLN A 112 -1.67 4.33 1.92
N ALA A 113 -1.20 4.35 3.15
CA ALA A 113 -1.41 3.23 4.08
C ALA A 113 -2.72 3.37 4.88
N GLU A 114 -3.17 4.58 5.18
CA GLU A 114 -4.52 4.83 5.68
C GLU A 114 -5.56 4.48 4.62
N SER A 115 -5.25 4.68 3.34
CA SER A 115 -6.15 4.52 2.23
C SER A 115 -6.73 3.11 2.07
N ALA A 116 -6.01 2.03 2.40
CA ALA A 116 -6.51 0.67 2.19
C ALA A 116 -7.65 0.32 3.17
N ILE A 117 -7.47 0.59 4.47
CA ILE A 117 -8.51 0.35 5.49
C ILE A 117 -9.68 1.30 5.30
N GLU A 118 -9.37 2.58 5.07
CA GLU A 118 -10.40 3.59 4.79
C GLU A 118 -11.18 3.25 3.53
N ALA A 119 -10.52 2.76 2.47
CA ALA A 119 -11.20 2.30 1.27
C ALA A 119 -12.12 1.11 1.55
N VAL A 120 -11.67 0.12 2.34
CA VAL A 120 -12.52 -1.02 2.75
C VAL A 120 -13.77 -0.53 3.46
N ARG A 121 -13.64 0.43 4.38
CA ARG A 121 -14.75 1.00 5.15
C ARG A 121 -15.61 1.95 4.32
N LYS A 122 -14.99 2.96 3.70
CA LYS A 122 -15.64 4.01 2.92
C LYS A 122 -16.49 3.45 1.79
N TYR A 123 -15.97 2.44 1.11
CA TYR A 123 -16.65 1.82 -0.03
C TYR A 123 -17.40 0.55 0.37
N ASN A 124 -17.49 0.25 1.67
CA ASN A 124 -18.18 -0.94 2.21
C ASN A 124 -17.82 -2.23 1.45
N LEU A 125 -16.51 -2.44 1.20
CA LEU A 125 -16.04 -3.55 0.38
C LEU A 125 -16.43 -4.91 0.98
N ARG A 126 -16.52 -4.99 2.30
CA ARG A 126 -16.98 -6.18 3.02
C ARG A 126 -18.31 -6.71 2.46
N ASP A 127 -19.29 -5.84 2.31
CA ASP A 127 -20.65 -6.21 1.90
C ASP A 127 -20.84 -6.18 0.39
N ARG A 128 -19.96 -5.51 -0.36
CA ARG A 128 -20.03 -5.42 -1.81
C ARG A 128 -19.46 -6.64 -2.54
N TYR A 129 -18.68 -7.49 -1.84
CA TYR A 129 -18.08 -8.67 -2.45
C TYR A 129 -18.78 -9.97 -2.05
N ILE A 130 -18.68 -10.97 -2.92
CA ILE A 130 -18.95 -12.36 -2.62
C ILE A 130 -17.63 -12.96 -2.17
N TRP A 131 -17.61 -13.42 -0.93
CA TRP A 131 -16.46 -14.06 -0.31
C TRP A 131 -16.62 -15.57 -0.36
N LYS A 132 -15.61 -16.29 -0.86
CA LYS A 132 -15.62 -17.75 -0.91
C LYS A 132 -14.35 -18.29 -0.28
N ARG A 133 -14.52 -19.30 0.57
CA ARG A 133 -13.40 -20.07 1.09
C ARG A 133 -12.94 -21.06 0.02
N LEU A 134 -11.64 -21.09 -0.24
CA LEU A 134 -10.95 -22.06 -1.07
C LEU A 134 -10.20 -23.09 -0.18
N PRO A 135 -9.68 -24.18 -0.73
CA PRO A 135 -8.78 -25.05 0.01
C PRO A 135 -7.60 -24.29 0.60
N ASP A 136 -7.13 -24.73 1.78
CA ASP A 136 -5.98 -24.14 2.42
C ASP A 136 -4.72 -24.43 1.60
N GLU A 137 -3.80 -23.46 1.57
CA GLU A 137 -2.51 -23.57 0.88
C GLU A 137 -1.36 -23.30 1.85
N THR A 138 -0.17 -23.78 1.51
CA THR A 138 1.06 -23.46 2.24
C THR A 138 1.82 -22.39 1.48
N ILE A 139 2.05 -21.24 2.15
CA ILE A 139 2.80 -20.10 1.64
C ILE A 139 4.07 -19.93 2.47
N SER A 140 5.22 -20.10 1.85
CA SER A 140 6.53 -19.94 2.53
C SER A 140 6.64 -20.77 3.82
N GLY A 141 6.10 -21.99 3.82
CA GLY A 141 6.12 -22.90 4.98
C GLY A 141 4.99 -22.67 6.00
N GLU A 142 4.11 -21.71 5.80
CA GLU A 142 2.98 -21.42 6.67
C GLU A 142 1.65 -21.83 6.04
N THR A 143 0.80 -22.54 6.81
CA THR A 143 -0.56 -22.85 6.36
C THR A 143 -1.42 -21.61 6.37
N ALA A 144 -2.07 -21.33 5.25
CA ALA A 144 -2.93 -20.18 5.04
C ALA A 144 -4.37 -20.57 4.72
N TYR A 145 -5.29 -19.85 5.25
CA TYR A 145 -6.65 -19.76 4.75
C TYR A 145 -6.64 -19.05 3.40
N VAL A 146 -7.24 -19.64 2.39
CA VAL A 146 -7.39 -18.98 1.08
C VAL A 146 -8.82 -18.48 0.93
N VAL A 147 -8.95 -17.17 0.72
CA VAL A 147 -10.25 -16.52 0.55
C VAL A 147 -10.25 -15.79 -0.79
N SER A 148 -11.18 -16.13 -1.67
CA SER A 148 -11.43 -15.37 -2.88
C SER A 148 -12.52 -14.33 -2.66
N PHE A 149 -12.40 -13.21 -3.38
CA PHE A 149 -13.42 -12.18 -3.42
C PHE A 149 -13.73 -11.79 -4.87
N ALA A 150 -14.98 -11.55 -5.12
CA ALA A 150 -15.45 -11.06 -6.41
C ALA A 150 -16.64 -10.11 -6.19
N PRO A 151 -16.81 -9.07 -7.02
CA PRO A 151 -17.91 -8.13 -6.86
C PRO A 151 -19.26 -8.82 -7.01
N LYS A 152 -20.25 -8.42 -6.21
CA LYS A 152 -21.65 -8.81 -6.41
C LYS A 152 -22.15 -8.24 -7.73
N ARG A 153 -23.01 -8.96 -8.41
CA ARG A 153 -23.70 -8.46 -9.62
C ARG A 153 -24.63 -7.29 -9.25
N LYS A 154 -24.74 -6.30 -10.15
CA LYS A 154 -25.68 -5.15 -10.02
C LYS A 154 -25.42 -4.32 -8.75
N GLN A 155 -24.24 -3.75 -8.63
CA GLN A 155 -23.96 -2.78 -7.57
C GLN A 155 -24.31 -1.37 -8.02
N ASN A 156 -25.01 -0.62 -7.17
CA ASN A 156 -25.13 0.82 -7.35
C ASN A 156 -23.79 1.47 -7.00
N THR A 157 -23.24 2.22 -7.94
CA THR A 157 -21.96 2.91 -7.79
C THR A 157 -22.14 4.39 -8.04
N ASN A 158 -21.89 5.21 -7.01
CA ASN A 158 -22.11 6.66 -7.05
C ASN A 158 -20.82 7.43 -7.38
N SER A 159 -19.65 6.80 -7.22
CA SER A 159 -18.36 7.40 -7.53
C SER A 159 -17.56 6.55 -8.53
N ARG A 160 -16.45 7.10 -9.02
CA ARG A 160 -15.53 6.40 -9.94
C ARG A 160 -14.75 5.34 -9.21
N GLU A 161 -14.34 5.64 -8.00
CA GLU A 161 -13.63 4.73 -7.10
C GLU A 161 -14.52 3.52 -6.79
N GLU A 162 -15.81 3.75 -6.50
CA GLU A 162 -16.76 2.66 -6.31
C GLU A 162 -16.89 1.79 -7.56
N ARG A 163 -16.93 2.40 -8.78
CA ARG A 163 -16.93 1.65 -10.03
C ARG A 163 -15.66 0.83 -10.22
N PHE A 164 -14.50 1.40 -9.86
CA PHE A 164 -13.24 0.68 -9.90
C PHE A 164 -13.26 -0.54 -8.97
N PHE A 165 -13.65 -0.35 -7.71
CA PHE A 165 -13.75 -1.47 -6.75
C PHE A 165 -14.81 -2.49 -7.17
N ALA A 166 -15.94 -2.06 -7.77
CA ALA A 166 -16.97 -2.97 -8.30
C ALA A 166 -16.50 -3.85 -9.46
N LEU A 167 -15.29 -3.66 -9.96
CA LEU A 167 -14.67 -4.47 -11.02
C LEU A 167 -13.45 -5.26 -10.52
N LEU A 168 -13.06 -5.10 -9.25
CA LEU A 168 -11.88 -5.76 -8.69
C LEU A 168 -12.25 -7.14 -8.15
N ALA A 169 -11.50 -8.16 -8.53
CA ALA A 169 -11.60 -9.50 -7.93
C ALA A 169 -10.21 -10.02 -7.57
N GLY A 170 -10.14 -10.99 -6.65
CA GLY A 170 -8.86 -11.50 -6.22
C GLY A 170 -8.91 -12.60 -5.19
N ARG A 171 -7.75 -12.82 -4.54
CA ARG A 171 -7.55 -13.80 -3.48
C ARG A 171 -6.68 -13.21 -2.37
N LEU A 172 -6.93 -13.66 -1.16
CA LEU A 172 -6.13 -13.39 0.03
C LEU A 172 -5.68 -14.73 0.61
N TRP A 173 -4.43 -14.82 0.99
CA TRP A 173 -3.86 -15.92 1.77
C TRP A 173 -3.58 -15.39 3.16
N VAL A 174 -4.34 -15.88 4.11
CA VAL A 174 -4.34 -15.39 5.50
C VAL A 174 -3.80 -16.49 6.40
N SER A 175 -2.77 -16.19 7.18
CA SER A 175 -2.17 -17.13 8.11
C SER A 175 -3.22 -17.74 9.06
N ARG A 176 -3.16 -19.04 9.27
CA ARG A 176 -4.01 -19.72 10.25
C ARG A 176 -3.62 -19.42 11.69
N SER A 177 -2.39 -19.05 11.93
CA SER A 177 -1.88 -18.87 13.31
C SER A 177 -2.23 -17.51 13.92
N ASP A 178 -2.31 -16.44 13.11
CA ASP A 178 -2.50 -15.07 13.62
C ASP A 178 -3.31 -14.14 12.70
N PHE A 179 -3.87 -14.66 11.63
CA PHE A 179 -4.65 -13.91 10.63
C PHE A 179 -3.87 -12.82 9.88
N SER A 180 -2.54 -12.82 9.90
CA SER A 180 -1.75 -11.93 9.03
C SER A 180 -1.95 -12.27 7.56
N VAL A 181 -1.99 -11.27 6.69
CA VAL A 181 -2.03 -11.46 5.24
C VAL A 181 -0.64 -11.86 4.76
N LEU A 182 -0.48 -13.10 4.31
CA LEU A 182 0.77 -13.62 3.77
C LEU A 182 0.96 -13.27 2.29
N LYS A 183 -0.15 -13.28 1.54
CA LYS A 183 -0.17 -12.98 0.11
C LYS A 183 -1.53 -12.41 -0.28
N ALA A 184 -1.54 -11.49 -1.24
CA ALA A 184 -2.76 -10.98 -1.84
C ALA A 184 -2.57 -10.83 -3.36
N GLU A 185 -3.62 -11.12 -4.10
CA GLU A 185 -3.68 -10.87 -5.54
C GLU A 185 -5.02 -10.24 -5.87
N ALA A 186 -5.00 -9.18 -6.69
CA ALA A 186 -6.21 -8.52 -7.18
C ALA A 186 -6.04 -8.10 -8.63
N ALA A 187 -7.12 -8.16 -9.41
CA ALA A 187 -7.13 -7.70 -10.78
C ALA A 187 -8.50 -7.14 -11.17
N LEU A 188 -8.50 -6.17 -12.09
CA LEU A 188 -9.73 -5.72 -12.74
C LEU A 188 -10.27 -6.82 -13.65
N GLN A 189 -11.58 -7.08 -13.57
CA GLN A 189 -12.30 -8.03 -14.41
C GLN A 189 -12.75 -7.41 -15.74
N ALA A 190 -12.84 -6.09 -15.78
CA ALA A 190 -13.19 -5.32 -16.97
C ALA A 190 -12.57 -3.92 -16.90
N PRO A 191 -12.40 -3.22 -18.04
CA PRO A 191 -11.92 -1.85 -18.06
C PRO A 191 -12.80 -0.89 -17.26
N SER A 192 -12.17 0.02 -16.51
CA SER A 192 -12.81 1.05 -15.70
C SER A 192 -12.46 2.45 -16.18
N GLN A 193 -13.45 3.35 -16.25
CA GLN A 193 -13.23 4.77 -16.48
C GLN A 193 -12.82 5.45 -15.16
N LEU A 194 -11.59 5.96 -15.07
CA LEU A 194 -11.10 6.68 -13.88
C LEU A 194 -11.18 8.21 -14.02
N PHE A 195 -10.89 8.73 -15.19
CA PHE A 195 -10.82 10.19 -15.38
C PHE A 195 -11.67 10.60 -16.58
N TRP A 196 -12.76 11.35 -16.36
CA TRP A 196 -13.63 11.88 -17.41
C TRP A 196 -13.70 10.94 -18.65
N ILE A 197 -14.31 11.37 -19.73
CA ILE A 197 -14.44 10.57 -20.97
C ILE A 197 -13.07 10.16 -21.58
N ILE A 198 -11.94 10.66 -21.04
CA ILE A 198 -10.64 10.67 -21.70
C ILE A 198 -9.70 9.53 -21.24
N ALA A 199 -9.84 8.98 -20.03
CA ALA A 199 -8.90 7.96 -19.54
C ALA A 199 -9.61 6.71 -19.00
N ARG A 200 -9.19 5.55 -19.50
CA ARG A 200 -9.69 4.24 -19.12
C ARG A 200 -8.56 3.38 -18.58
N VAL A 201 -8.72 2.84 -17.38
CA VAL A 201 -7.85 1.77 -16.90
C VAL A 201 -8.31 0.47 -17.53
N THR A 202 -7.51 -0.05 -18.44
CA THR A 202 -7.81 -1.30 -19.15
C THR A 202 -7.22 -2.51 -18.44
N THR A 203 -6.15 -2.31 -17.67
CA THR A 203 -5.53 -3.36 -16.86
C THR A 203 -5.11 -2.78 -15.53
N PHE A 204 -5.45 -3.48 -14.46
CA PHE A 204 -4.86 -3.31 -13.14
C PHE A 204 -4.67 -4.69 -12.52
N GLN A 205 -3.45 -4.98 -12.11
CA GLN A 205 -3.09 -6.20 -11.40
C GLN A 205 -2.22 -5.82 -10.21
N LEU A 206 -2.56 -6.31 -9.04
CA LEU A 206 -1.81 -6.13 -7.80
C LEU A 206 -1.44 -7.50 -7.25
N LYS A 207 -0.19 -7.67 -6.84
CA LYS A 207 0.30 -8.82 -6.08
C LYS A 207 1.07 -8.30 -4.89
N TYR A 208 0.78 -8.84 -3.74
CA TYR A 208 1.49 -8.60 -2.48
C TYR A 208 1.96 -9.93 -1.91
N GLN A 209 3.13 -9.98 -1.33
CA GLN A 209 3.65 -11.14 -0.63
C GLN A 209 4.56 -10.73 0.52
N LEU A 210 4.26 -11.29 1.69
CA LEU A 210 5.14 -11.26 2.84
C LEU A 210 6.27 -12.26 2.64
N GLN A 211 7.52 -11.88 2.94
CA GLN A 211 8.66 -12.78 2.80
C GLN A 211 8.61 -13.91 3.86
N PRO A 212 9.27 -15.05 3.61
CA PRO A 212 9.34 -16.16 4.56
C PRO A 212 9.81 -15.72 5.95
N ALA A 213 9.43 -16.48 6.96
CA ALA A 213 9.88 -16.26 8.32
C ALA A 213 11.40 -16.37 8.42
N GLY A 214 12.04 -15.27 8.80
CA GLY A 214 13.35 -15.29 9.43
C GLY A 214 13.20 -15.33 10.96
N SER A 215 14.23 -14.99 11.70
CA SER A 215 14.19 -14.86 13.16
C SER A 215 13.37 -13.64 13.64
N SER A 216 12.98 -12.76 12.75
CA SER A 216 12.24 -11.53 13.08
C SER A 216 10.74 -11.81 13.35
N PRO A 217 10.13 -11.05 14.28
CA PRO A 217 8.68 -11.07 14.45
C PRO A 217 7.95 -10.85 13.12
N ARG A 218 6.78 -11.46 12.94
CA ARG A 218 6.02 -11.38 11.67
C ARG A 218 5.73 -9.96 11.22
N LEU A 219 5.44 -9.07 12.16
CA LEU A 219 5.23 -7.64 11.93
C LEU A 219 6.41 -6.96 11.20
N LEU A 220 7.63 -7.44 11.42
CA LEU A 220 8.88 -6.86 10.91
C LEU A 220 9.46 -7.65 9.73
N ARG A 221 8.64 -8.45 9.07
CA ARG A 221 9.07 -9.17 7.87
C ARG A 221 9.05 -8.26 6.65
N ALA A 222 10.07 -8.41 5.84
CA ALA A 222 10.12 -7.77 4.54
C ALA A 222 8.92 -8.17 3.69
N SER A 223 8.40 -7.25 2.92
CA SER A 223 7.30 -7.49 1.99
C SER A 223 7.61 -6.98 0.60
N LYS A 224 6.96 -7.59 -0.39
CA LYS A 224 7.03 -7.16 -1.80
C LYS A 224 5.63 -6.97 -2.33
N ALA A 225 5.42 -5.86 -3.05
CA ALA A 225 4.23 -5.65 -3.84
C ALA A 225 4.61 -5.35 -5.28
N THR A 226 3.81 -5.82 -6.22
CA THR A 226 3.93 -5.46 -7.63
C THR A 226 2.58 -5.00 -8.13
N ALA A 227 2.54 -3.91 -8.89
CA ALA A 227 1.34 -3.45 -9.55
C ALA A 227 1.62 -3.25 -11.04
N LYS A 228 0.73 -3.75 -11.89
CA LYS A 228 0.74 -3.51 -13.33
C LYS A 228 -0.48 -2.72 -13.69
N THR A 229 -0.29 -1.59 -14.37
CA THR A 229 -1.35 -0.67 -14.75
C THR A 229 -1.23 -0.34 -16.24
N VAL A 230 -2.35 -0.39 -16.96
CA VAL A 230 -2.47 0.09 -18.32
C VAL A 230 -3.61 1.10 -18.36
N VAL A 231 -3.28 2.33 -18.71
CA VAL A 231 -4.24 3.43 -18.88
C VAL A 231 -4.25 3.85 -20.34
N THR A 232 -5.42 3.81 -20.95
CA THR A 232 -5.62 4.20 -22.34
C THR A 232 -6.32 5.55 -22.41
N PHE A 233 -5.75 6.45 -23.18
CA PHE A 233 -6.27 7.76 -23.57
C PHE A 233 -6.67 7.72 -25.05
N PRO A 234 -7.39 8.71 -25.59
CA PRO A 234 -7.80 8.73 -27.00
C PRO A 234 -6.63 8.58 -28.01
N PHE A 235 -5.46 9.11 -27.68
CA PHE A 235 -4.31 9.15 -28.58
C PHE A 235 -3.06 8.48 -28.03
N SER A 236 -3.13 7.91 -26.81
CA SER A 236 -1.96 7.28 -26.18
C SER A 236 -2.35 6.19 -25.22
N THR A 237 -1.39 5.31 -24.93
CA THR A 237 -1.55 4.30 -23.89
C THR A 237 -0.31 4.31 -23.01
N VAL A 238 -0.53 4.44 -21.71
CA VAL A 238 0.52 4.37 -20.72
C VAL A 238 0.48 2.99 -20.05
N ARG A 239 1.61 2.28 -20.12
CA ARG A 239 1.81 0.97 -19.49
C ARG A 239 2.88 1.12 -18.44
N GLN A 240 2.54 0.85 -17.19
CA GLN A 240 3.48 0.93 -16.08
C GLN A 240 3.46 -0.36 -15.25
N GLN A 241 4.62 -0.68 -14.72
CA GLN A 241 4.78 -1.71 -13.71
C GLN A 241 5.57 -1.13 -12.55
N HIS A 242 5.07 -1.40 -11.36
CA HIS A 242 5.61 -0.90 -10.10
C HIS A 242 6.05 -2.08 -9.25
N TRP A 243 7.17 -1.93 -8.57
CA TRP A 243 7.67 -2.85 -7.56
C TRP A 243 7.90 -2.05 -6.29
N LEU A 244 7.28 -2.46 -5.23
CA LEU A 244 7.45 -1.88 -3.91
C LEU A 244 8.04 -2.96 -3.00
N THR A 245 9.14 -2.65 -2.33
CA THR A 245 9.69 -3.47 -1.24
C THR A 245 9.71 -2.66 0.03
N ALA A 246 9.39 -3.32 1.14
CA ALA A 246 9.58 -2.78 2.49
C ALA A 246 10.43 -3.77 3.26
N ASP A 247 11.52 -3.30 3.84
CA ASP A 247 12.51 -4.12 4.56
C ASP A 247 13.24 -3.28 5.64
N THR A 248 14.23 -3.88 6.29
CA THR A 248 15.11 -3.18 7.24
C THR A 248 14.33 -2.40 8.29
N PHE A 249 13.62 -3.15 9.15
CA PHE A 249 12.83 -2.57 10.24
C PHE A 249 13.72 -2.27 11.43
N GLU A 250 13.69 -1.04 11.93
CA GLU A 250 14.46 -0.54 13.06
C GLU A 250 13.53 0.08 14.10
N PRO A 251 13.80 -0.11 15.41
CA PRO A 251 13.08 0.61 16.44
C PRO A 251 13.24 2.13 16.24
N ARG A 252 12.18 2.87 16.42
CA ARG A 252 12.29 4.33 16.42
C ARG A 252 13.04 4.79 17.66
N THR A 253 14.20 5.37 17.46
CA THR A 253 14.82 6.16 18.52
C THR A 253 13.93 7.36 18.79
N ALA A 254 13.53 7.56 20.04
CA ALA A 254 12.85 8.79 20.43
C ALA A 254 13.69 9.97 19.88
N ARG A 255 13.09 10.79 18.99
CA ARG A 255 13.73 12.04 18.59
C ARG A 255 14.03 12.77 19.88
N GLY A 256 15.32 12.84 20.24
CA GLY A 256 15.77 13.66 21.35
C GLY A 256 15.12 15.04 21.15
N SER A 257 14.43 15.52 22.16
CA SER A 257 13.99 16.91 22.20
C SER A 257 15.17 17.75 21.72
N ASP A 258 14.99 18.44 20.58
CA ASP A 258 16.00 19.33 20.04
C ASP A 258 16.65 20.08 21.22
N PRO A 259 17.98 20.03 21.39
CA PRO A 259 18.60 20.81 22.43
C PRO A 259 18.18 22.26 22.13
N LYS A 260 17.38 22.82 23.04
CA LYS A 260 16.88 24.17 23.04
C LYS A 260 17.95 25.10 22.48
N ALA A 261 17.70 25.66 21.28
CA ALA A 261 18.62 26.60 20.66
C ALA A 261 19.04 27.63 21.72
N PRO A 262 20.34 27.91 21.89
CA PRO A 262 20.78 28.86 22.89
C PRO A 262 20.07 30.21 22.64
N ALA A 263 19.45 30.73 23.69
CA ALA A 263 18.76 32.01 23.64
C ALA A 263 19.71 33.06 23.07
N PRO A 264 19.25 33.91 22.14
CA PRO A 264 20.10 34.97 21.59
C PRO A 264 20.62 35.88 22.74
N ALA A 265 21.95 35.98 22.81
CA ALA A 265 22.62 36.83 23.80
C ALA A 265 22.04 38.25 23.70
N LYS A 266 21.50 38.75 24.79
CA LYS A 266 21.05 40.16 24.92
C LYS A 266 22.27 41.05 24.62
N GLN A 267 22.22 41.76 23.50
CA GLN A 267 23.17 42.82 23.23
C GLN A 267 22.96 43.95 24.27
N PRO A 268 24.04 44.46 24.89
CA PRO A 268 23.93 45.58 25.80
C PRO A 268 23.49 46.82 25.01
N LEU A 269 22.49 47.52 25.54
CA LEU A 269 22.12 48.85 25.09
C LEU A 269 23.37 49.75 25.18
N ARG A 270 23.79 50.30 24.05
CA ARG A 270 24.70 51.43 24.01
C ARG A 270 23.89 52.71 24.25
N ASP A 271 24.07 53.29 25.39
CA ASP A 271 23.67 54.68 25.67
C ASP A 271 24.35 55.66 24.70
N ARG A 272 23.53 56.42 24.01
CA ARG A 272 23.81 57.79 23.51
C ARG A 272 22.51 58.58 23.35
#